data_df33a95cbe2203287f1f71ffe743a317
#
_entry.id   df33a95cbe2203287f1f71ffe743a317
#
_cell.length_a   1.000
_cell.length_b   1.000
_cell.length_c   1.000
_cell.angle_alpha   90.00
_cell.angle_beta   90.00
_cell.angle_gamma   90.00
#
_symmetry.space_group_name_H-M   'P 1'
#
loop_
_entity.id
_entity.type
_entity.pdbx_description
1 polymer ?
#
loop_
_entity_poly.entity_id
_entity_poly.type
_entity_poly.pdbx_seq_one_letter_code
_entity_poly.pdbx_strand_id
1 'polypeptide(L)'
;MRAAMVIGATSGIGRAVAMQLAAAGYRVGIAGRREELLQELARTMPDRYETEVLDVADAGVSERLEKLAGRLGSPELILFCAGTGELNDALDYRLEEATNRVNVAGFTRVMDWAYCYLGQRGGGCLAAITSVMGLRGSRTAPSYAASKAYQINYLEGLRQKAFRQKLPIRVVDLRPGSVRTAMMKGEGHFWIATAEQAAQCICKAIEARRTVQYVTPRWRIVGLLLRWMPKWLYRRM
;
A
#
# COMPACT_ATOMS: atom_id res chain seq x y z
N MET A 1 8.30 -20.87 9.63
CA MET A 1 7.20 -19.96 10.02
C MET A 1 7.02 -18.96 8.86
N ARG A 2 5.78 -18.65 8.46
CA ARG A 2 5.53 -17.69 7.37
C ARG A 2 5.96 -16.30 7.82
N ALA A 3 6.59 -15.54 6.94
CA ALA A 3 7.04 -14.18 7.23
C ALA A 3 6.48 -13.17 6.23
N ALA A 4 6.18 -11.94 6.73
CA ALA A 4 5.66 -10.85 5.95
C ALA A 4 6.33 -9.53 6.31
N MET A 5 6.38 -8.59 5.39
CA MET A 5 6.80 -7.20 5.64
C MET A 5 5.63 -6.26 5.36
N VAL A 6 5.37 -5.32 6.27
CA VAL A 6 4.37 -4.26 6.12
C VAL A 6 5.06 -2.91 6.23
N ILE A 7 5.19 -2.22 5.11
CA ILE A 7 5.86 -0.93 5.01
C ILE A 7 4.81 0.18 5.10
N GLY A 8 4.87 1.00 6.15
CA GLY A 8 3.83 1.93 6.54
C GLY A 8 2.89 1.37 7.62
N ALA A 9 3.44 0.63 8.60
CA ALA A 9 2.70 -0.09 9.64
C ALA A 9 2.38 0.74 10.90
N THR A 10 2.73 2.02 10.95
CA THR A 10 2.58 2.83 12.18
C THR A 10 1.13 3.25 12.47
N SER A 11 0.21 3.18 11.50
CA SER A 11 -1.20 3.57 11.69
C SER A 11 -2.11 3.01 10.60
N GLY A 12 -3.42 3.21 10.76
CA GLY A 12 -4.45 2.95 9.76
C GLY A 12 -4.42 1.51 9.22
N ILE A 13 -4.58 1.37 7.91
CA ILE A 13 -4.66 0.07 7.24
C ILE A 13 -3.41 -0.78 7.48
N GLY A 14 -2.21 -0.17 7.38
CA GLY A 14 -0.95 -0.90 7.55
C GLY A 14 -0.80 -1.50 8.94
N ARG A 15 -1.12 -0.74 10.01
CA ARG A 15 -1.13 -1.26 11.39
C ARG A 15 -2.13 -2.40 11.55
N ALA A 16 -3.34 -2.23 11.06
CA ALA A 16 -4.39 -3.24 11.17
C ALA A 16 -4.04 -4.53 10.41
N VAL A 17 -3.43 -4.44 9.22
CA VAL A 17 -2.95 -5.62 8.47
C VAL A 17 -1.82 -6.31 9.20
N ALA A 18 -0.84 -5.56 9.76
CA ALA A 18 0.25 -6.14 10.54
C ALA A 18 -0.27 -6.94 11.72
N MET A 19 -1.26 -6.41 12.46
CA MET A 19 -1.90 -7.10 13.58
C MET A 19 -2.60 -8.40 13.15
N GLN A 20 -3.34 -8.37 12.05
CA GLN A 20 -4.02 -9.57 11.54
C GLN A 20 -3.05 -10.64 11.06
N LEU A 21 -1.96 -10.25 10.38
CA LEU A 21 -0.93 -11.20 9.96
C LEU A 21 -0.23 -11.84 11.17
N ALA A 22 0.10 -11.06 12.20
CA ALA A 22 0.69 -11.57 13.43
C ALA A 22 -0.26 -12.55 14.15
N ALA A 23 -1.55 -12.20 14.27
CA ALA A 23 -2.58 -13.08 14.84
C ALA A 23 -2.77 -14.37 14.02
N ALA A 24 -2.56 -14.31 12.69
CA ALA A 24 -2.57 -15.49 11.81
C ALA A 24 -1.25 -16.30 11.86
N GLY A 25 -0.34 -16.00 12.78
CA GLY A 25 0.88 -16.77 13.01
C GLY A 25 2.10 -16.37 12.18
N TYR A 26 2.06 -15.25 11.44
CA TYR A 26 3.23 -14.74 10.73
C TYR A 26 4.24 -14.10 11.70
N ARG A 27 5.53 -14.15 11.33
CA ARG A 27 6.50 -13.14 11.75
C ARG A 27 6.35 -11.93 10.83
N VAL A 28 6.20 -10.75 11.40
CA VAL A 28 5.88 -9.54 10.62
C VAL A 28 6.93 -8.46 10.83
N GLY A 29 7.64 -8.11 9.78
CA GLY A 29 8.47 -6.92 9.73
C GLY A 29 7.58 -5.68 9.59
N ILE A 30 7.62 -4.80 10.57
CA ILE A 30 6.86 -3.57 10.59
C ILE A 30 7.79 -2.38 10.40
N ALA A 31 7.56 -1.61 9.33
CA ALA A 31 8.41 -0.49 8.96
C ALA A 31 7.64 0.83 8.85
N GLY A 32 8.27 1.93 9.22
CA GLY A 32 7.70 3.28 9.14
C GLY A 32 8.56 4.31 9.85
N ARG A 33 8.14 5.58 9.84
CA ARG A 33 8.92 6.71 10.34
C ARG A 33 8.81 6.95 11.86
N ARG A 34 7.71 6.55 12.47
CA ARG A 34 7.38 6.84 13.87
C ARG A 34 7.78 5.67 14.75
N GLU A 35 8.95 5.78 15.36
CA GLU A 35 9.55 4.71 16.15
C GLU A 35 8.67 4.30 17.31
N GLU A 36 8.13 5.26 18.07
CA GLU A 36 7.31 4.97 19.26
C GLU A 36 6.09 4.10 18.90
N LEU A 37 5.44 4.36 17.75
CA LEU A 37 4.29 3.59 17.30
C LEU A 37 4.66 2.19 16.79
N LEU A 38 5.85 2.02 16.23
CA LEU A 38 6.37 0.69 15.87
C LEU A 38 6.65 -0.13 17.14
N GLN A 39 7.30 0.47 18.13
CA GLN A 39 7.60 -0.17 19.41
C GLN A 39 6.33 -0.50 20.19
N GLU A 40 5.34 0.41 20.21
CA GLU A 40 4.02 0.15 20.80
C GLU A 40 3.36 -1.09 20.16
N LEU A 41 3.35 -1.16 18.82
CA LEU A 41 2.79 -2.30 18.12
C LEU A 41 3.58 -3.58 18.41
N ALA A 42 4.91 -3.52 18.42
CA ALA A 42 5.76 -4.68 18.70
C ALA A 42 5.52 -5.26 20.09
N ARG A 43 5.28 -4.42 21.10
CA ARG A 43 4.98 -4.87 22.48
C ARG A 43 3.68 -5.68 22.60
N THR A 44 2.76 -5.55 21.65
CA THR A 44 1.50 -6.33 21.69
C THR A 44 1.71 -7.82 21.45
N MET A 45 2.74 -8.19 20.69
CA MET A 45 3.14 -9.58 20.40
C MET A 45 4.67 -9.62 20.14
N PRO A 46 5.52 -9.59 21.18
CA PRO A 46 6.97 -9.40 21.03
C PRO A 46 7.65 -10.42 20.12
N ASP A 47 7.22 -11.68 20.15
CA ASP A 47 7.81 -12.77 19.35
C ASP A 47 7.35 -12.77 17.89
N ARG A 48 6.44 -11.86 17.52
CA ARG A 48 5.86 -11.79 16.18
C ARG A 48 6.39 -10.63 15.33
N TYR A 49 6.95 -9.60 15.94
CA TYR A 49 7.34 -8.39 15.23
C TYR A 49 8.82 -8.13 15.20
N GLU A 50 9.30 -7.71 14.03
CA GLU A 50 10.59 -7.06 13.82
C GLU A 50 10.35 -5.62 13.39
N THR A 51 10.99 -4.66 14.02
CA THR A 51 10.79 -3.23 13.71
C THR A 51 11.92 -2.65 12.86
N GLU A 52 11.57 -1.74 11.95
CA GLU A 52 12.56 -0.95 11.21
C GLU A 52 12.05 0.49 11.04
N VAL A 53 12.82 1.44 11.57
CA VAL A 53 12.52 2.87 11.40
C VAL A 53 13.08 3.32 10.05
N LEU A 54 12.20 3.68 9.11
CA LEU A 54 12.60 4.16 7.78
C LEU A 54 11.60 5.15 7.20
N ASP A 55 12.09 6.08 6.39
CA ASP A 55 11.29 6.83 5.42
C ASP A 55 11.47 6.21 4.04
N VAL A 56 10.37 5.89 3.36
CA VAL A 56 10.41 5.33 2.00
C VAL A 56 10.99 6.31 0.97
N ALA A 57 11.02 7.60 1.30
CA ALA A 57 11.60 8.65 0.48
C ALA A 57 13.13 8.73 0.55
N ASP A 58 13.75 8.08 1.55
CA ASP A 58 15.20 8.12 1.73
C ASP A 58 15.94 7.26 0.70
N ALA A 59 17.15 7.70 0.34
CA ALA A 59 17.99 6.96 -0.62
C ALA A 59 18.38 5.57 -0.12
N GLY A 60 18.66 5.41 1.18
CA GLY A 60 19.07 4.15 1.82
C GLY A 60 17.95 3.20 2.20
N VAL A 61 16.73 3.38 1.64
CA VAL A 61 15.57 2.54 2.01
C VAL A 61 15.78 1.07 1.67
N SER A 62 16.43 0.76 0.54
CA SER A 62 16.64 -0.62 0.09
C SER A 62 17.51 -1.41 1.05
N GLU A 63 18.61 -0.81 1.55
CA GLU A 63 19.49 -1.46 2.52
C GLU A 63 18.78 -1.73 3.85
N ARG A 64 17.94 -0.80 4.31
CA ARG A 64 17.14 -0.99 5.52
C ARG A 64 16.12 -2.12 5.35
N LEU A 65 15.45 -2.19 4.20
CA LEU A 65 14.52 -3.27 3.88
C LEU A 65 15.22 -4.63 3.78
N GLU A 66 16.42 -4.68 3.21
CA GLU A 66 17.23 -5.91 3.15
C GLU A 66 17.62 -6.39 4.56
N LYS A 67 18.04 -5.48 5.46
CA LYS A 67 18.32 -5.80 6.87
C LYS A 67 17.07 -6.36 7.58
N LEU A 68 15.92 -5.72 7.40
CA LEU A 68 14.67 -6.19 8.00
C LEU A 68 14.29 -7.57 7.45
N ALA A 69 14.42 -7.78 6.14
CA ALA A 69 14.14 -9.06 5.51
C ALA A 69 15.05 -10.18 6.01
N GLY A 70 16.34 -9.87 6.24
CA GLY A 70 17.30 -10.81 6.84
C GLY A 70 16.91 -11.23 8.25
N ARG A 71 16.49 -10.30 9.11
CA ARG A 71 15.98 -10.63 10.47
C ARG A 71 14.73 -11.51 10.44
N LEU A 72 13.87 -11.35 9.44
CA LEU A 72 12.64 -12.15 9.29
C LEU A 72 12.89 -13.57 8.75
N GLY A 73 14.05 -13.83 8.13
CA GLY A 73 14.34 -15.14 7.52
C GLY A 73 13.58 -15.36 6.21
N SER A 74 13.64 -14.42 5.30
CA SER A 74 13.05 -14.49 3.95
C SER A 74 11.51 -14.36 3.89
N PRO A 75 10.97 -13.14 4.06
CA PRO A 75 9.53 -12.89 3.93
C PRO A 75 9.01 -13.21 2.52
N GLU A 76 7.89 -13.92 2.47
CA GLU A 76 7.18 -14.31 1.24
C GLU A 76 6.08 -13.31 0.83
N LEU A 77 5.72 -12.38 1.73
CA LEU A 77 4.74 -11.31 1.51
C LEU A 77 5.37 -9.97 1.82
N ILE A 78 5.37 -9.07 0.85
CA ILE A 78 5.79 -7.68 1.03
C ILE A 78 4.60 -6.78 0.67
N LEU A 79 4.12 -6.01 1.66
CA LEU A 79 2.97 -5.13 1.53
C LEU A 79 3.39 -3.66 1.72
N PHE A 80 3.21 -2.87 0.68
CA PHE A 80 3.40 -1.42 0.74
C PHE A 80 2.10 -0.72 1.14
N CYS A 81 2.09 -0.10 2.32
CA CYS A 81 0.99 0.70 2.87
C CYS A 81 1.37 2.17 3.08
N ALA A 82 2.65 2.53 2.90
CA ALA A 82 3.08 3.91 3.05
C ALA A 82 2.40 4.80 2.00
N GLY A 83 2.02 5.99 2.42
CA GLY A 83 1.41 6.96 1.52
C GLY A 83 1.04 8.24 2.28
N THR A 84 0.87 9.30 1.52
CA THR A 84 0.39 10.59 2.00
C THR A 84 -0.47 11.24 0.93
N GLY A 85 -1.28 12.21 1.32
CA GLY A 85 -2.09 13.02 0.41
C GLY A 85 -2.79 14.13 1.18
N GLU A 86 -2.78 15.30 0.60
CA GLU A 86 -3.41 16.51 1.14
C GLU A 86 -4.44 17.03 0.13
N LEU A 87 -5.45 17.75 0.65
CA LEU A 87 -6.28 18.59 -0.19
C LEU A 87 -5.46 19.83 -0.58
N ASN A 88 -5.51 20.22 -1.84
CA ASN A 88 -4.66 21.28 -2.39
C ASN A 88 -5.38 22.08 -3.47
N ASP A 89 -6.42 22.79 -3.08
CA ASP A 89 -7.19 23.64 -4.01
C ASP A 89 -6.36 24.82 -4.54
N ALA A 90 -5.39 25.27 -3.75
CA ALA A 90 -4.48 26.38 -4.12
C ALA A 90 -3.31 25.96 -5.02
N LEU A 91 -3.14 24.65 -5.29
CA LEU A 91 -2.01 24.08 -6.03
C LEU A 91 -0.63 24.47 -5.45
N ASP A 92 -0.52 24.49 -4.10
CA ASP A 92 0.78 24.67 -3.42
C ASP A 92 1.71 23.51 -3.80
N TYR A 93 2.78 23.83 -4.54
CA TYR A 93 3.74 22.83 -5.04
C TYR A 93 4.39 22.02 -3.92
N ARG A 94 4.59 22.58 -2.74
CA ARG A 94 5.21 21.87 -1.60
C ARG A 94 4.37 20.66 -1.16
N LEU A 95 3.03 20.77 -1.20
CA LEU A 95 2.11 19.67 -0.89
C LEU A 95 2.15 18.60 -2.00
N GLU A 96 2.21 19.04 -3.26
CA GLU A 96 2.33 18.15 -4.41
C GLU A 96 3.66 17.38 -4.38
N GLU A 97 4.77 18.07 -4.14
CA GLU A 97 6.11 17.49 -4.04
C GLU A 97 6.18 16.48 -2.89
N ALA A 98 5.68 16.82 -1.70
CA ALA A 98 5.66 15.92 -0.55
C ALA A 98 4.89 14.62 -0.87
N THR A 99 3.75 14.74 -1.57
CA THR A 99 2.95 13.60 -2.02
C THR A 99 3.74 12.74 -3.02
N ASN A 100 4.35 13.36 -4.04
CA ASN A 100 5.10 12.65 -5.07
C ASN A 100 6.35 11.97 -4.51
N ARG A 101 7.03 12.60 -3.56
CA ARG A 101 8.21 12.04 -2.92
C ARG A 101 7.93 10.69 -2.25
N VAL A 102 6.80 10.56 -1.56
CA VAL A 102 6.39 9.32 -0.89
C VAL A 102 5.71 8.35 -1.85
N ASN A 103 4.65 8.83 -2.56
CA ASN A 103 3.75 7.96 -3.30
C ASN A 103 4.29 7.56 -4.69
N VAL A 104 5.24 8.29 -5.24
CA VAL A 104 5.87 7.98 -6.54
C VAL A 104 7.30 7.50 -6.32
N ALA A 105 8.21 8.38 -5.93
CA ALA A 105 9.63 8.04 -5.82
C ALA A 105 9.88 6.95 -4.76
N GLY A 106 9.36 7.12 -3.55
CA GLY A 106 9.49 6.15 -2.46
C GLY A 106 8.80 4.82 -2.79
N PHE A 107 7.60 4.88 -3.35
CA PHE A 107 6.89 3.69 -3.82
C PHE A 107 7.72 2.92 -4.85
N THR A 108 8.26 3.59 -5.88
CA THR A 108 9.05 2.95 -6.93
C THR A 108 10.27 2.24 -6.37
N ARG A 109 11.06 2.91 -5.50
CA ARG A 109 12.24 2.30 -4.87
C ARG A 109 11.89 1.03 -4.11
N VAL A 110 10.82 1.07 -3.32
CA VAL A 110 10.40 -0.11 -2.55
C VAL A 110 9.90 -1.23 -3.46
N MET A 111 9.11 -0.90 -4.50
CA MET A 111 8.60 -1.91 -5.43
C MET A 111 9.71 -2.57 -6.24
N ASP A 112 10.70 -1.80 -6.69
CA ASP A 112 11.86 -2.33 -7.44
C ASP A 112 12.68 -3.27 -6.56
N TRP A 113 13.01 -2.82 -5.34
CA TRP A 113 13.72 -3.66 -4.39
C TRP A 113 12.92 -4.95 -4.10
N ALA A 114 11.64 -4.83 -3.76
CA ALA A 114 10.82 -5.98 -3.39
C ALA A 114 10.62 -6.98 -4.55
N TYR A 115 10.48 -6.48 -5.78
CA TYR A 115 10.38 -7.31 -6.96
C TYR A 115 11.66 -8.13 -7.19
N CYS A 116 12.82 -7.46 -7.14
CA CYS A 116 14.12 -8.12 -7.27
C CYS A 116 14.37 -9.11 -6.13
N TYR A 117 14.09 -8.70 -4.89
CA TYR A 117 14.21 -9.54 -3.70
C TYR A 117 13.40 -10.83 -3.81
N LEU A 118 12.11 -10.74 -4.14
CA LEU A 118 11.25 -11.92 -4.33
C LEU A 118 11.69 -12.78 -5.51
N GLY A 119 12.13 -12.17 -6.61
CA GLY A 119 12.61 -12.88 -7.79
C GLY A 119 13.81 -13.76 -7.50
N GLN A 120 14.78 -13.27 -6.71
CA GLN A 120 15.97 -14.00 -6.30
C GLN A 120 15.68 -15.15 -5.32
N ARG A 121 14.54 -15.12 -4.64
CA ARG A 121 14.16 -16.12 -3.61
C ARG A 121 13.05 -17.09 -4.05
N GLY A 122 12.85 -17.22 -5.34
CA GLY A 122 11.88 -18.20 -5.87
C GLY A 122 10.43 -17.71 -5.86
N GLY A 123 10.19 -16.40 -5.69
CA GLY A 123 8.86 -15.81 -5.82
C GLY A 123 8.24 -15.35 -4.51
N GLY A 124 6.93 -15.05 -4.56
CA GLY A 124 6.19 -14.57 -3.40
C GLY A 124 5.04 -13.63 -3.78
N CYS A 125 4.58 -12.84 -2.80
CA CYS A 125 3.50 -11.88 -2.97
C CYS A 125 3.99 -10.46 -2.74
N LEU A 126 3.91 -9.62 -3.76
CA LEU A 126 4.16 -8.19 -3.72
C LEU A 126 2.83 -7.44 -3.80
N ALA A 127 2.41 -6.79 -2.72
CA ALA A 127 1.14 -6.10 -2.63
C ALA A 127 1.30 -4.62 -2.33
N ALA A 128 0.41 -3.78 -2.82
CA ALA A 128 0.39 -2.36 -2.47
C ALA A 128 -1.03 -1.82 -2.29
N ILE A 129 -1.16 -0.89 -1.34
CA ILE A 129 -2.37 -0.11 -1.11
C ILE A 129 -2.37 1.09 -2.07
N THR A 130 -3.16 0.97 -3.13
CA THR A 130 -3.42 2.06 -4.08
C THR A 130 -4.64 2.88 -3.65
N SER A 131 -5.61 3.14 -4.50
CA SER A 131 -6.89 3.78 -4.16
C SER A 131 -7.87 3.72 -5.35
N VAL A 132 -9.16 3.81 -5.08
CA VAL A 132 -10.17 4.10 -6.11
C VAL A 132 -9.96 5.50 -6.72
N MET A 133 -9.36 6.44 -5.96
CA MET A 133 -8.99 7.78 -6.43
C MET A 133 -7.98 7.76 -7.60
N GLY A 134 -7.19 6.69 -7.74
CA GLY A 134 -6.27 6.51 -8.87
C GLY A 134 -6.95 6.18 -10.20
N LEU A 135 -8.26 6.02 -10.24
CA LEU A 135 -8.99 5.73 -11.48
C LEU A 135 -9.33 6.97 -12.30
N ARG A 136 -9.36 8.14 -11.65
CA ARG A 136 -9.65 9.44 -12.28
C ARG A 136 -8.88 10.55 -11.59
N GLY A 137 -8.67 11.68 -12.28
CA GLY A 137 -8.11 12.88 -11.66
C GLY A 137 -9.01 13.44 -10.55
N SER A 138 -8.44 14.19 -9.63
CA SER A 138 -9.19 14.89 -8.57
C SER A 138 -8.92 16.39 -8.65
N ARG A 139 -9.96 17.20 -8.55
CA ARG A 139 -9.82 18.67 -8.51
C ARG A 139 -9.21 19.17 -7.19
N THR A 140 -9.52 18.48 -6.10
CA THR A 140 -9.12 18.89 -4.75
C THR A 140 -7.82 18.24 -4.27
N ALA A 141 -7.34 17.17 -4.92
CA ALA A 141 -6.12 16.46 -4.57
C ALA A 141 -5.43 15.89 -5.83
N PRO A 142 -4.95 16.76 -6.75
CA PRO A 142 -4.43 16.33 -8.06
C PRO A 142 -3.27 15.34 -7.94
N SER A 143 -2.25 15.67 -7.15
CA SER A 143 -1.07 14.84 -6.97
C SER A 143 -1.39 13.50 -6.33
N TYR A 144 -2.27 13.47 -5.33
CA TYR A 144 -2.69 12.22 -4.71
C TYR A 144 -3.36 11.30 -5.73
N ALA A 145 -4.35 11.79 -6.48
CA ALA A 145 -5.03 10.99 -7.50
C ALA A 145 -4.06 10.52 -8.58
N ALA A 146 -3.20 11.40 -9.08
CA ALA A 146 -2.18 11.09 -10.07
C ALA A 146 -1.17 10.06 -9.55
N SER A 147 -0.70 10.21 -8.31
CA SER A 147 0.23 9.24 -7.70
C SER A 147 -0.40 7.85 -7.53
N LYS A 148 -1.69 7.78 -7.20
CA LYS A 148 -2.39 6.50 -7.11
C LYS A 148 -2.64 5.86 -8.49
N ALA A 149 -2.87 6.67 -9.53
CA ALA A 149 -2.90 6.19 -10.92
C ALA A 149 -1.53 5.65 -11.37
N TYR A 150 -0.45 6.35 -11.04
CA TYR A 150 0.92 5.86 -11.24
C TYR A 150 1.13 4.49 -10.59
N GLN A 151 0.77 4.33 -9.31
CA GLN A 151 0.92 3.07 -8.59
C GLN A 151 0.13 1.92 -9.25
N ILE A 152 -1.12 2.16 -9.66
CA ILE A 152 -1.95 1.18 -10.37
C ILE A 152 -1.27 0.72 -11.67
N ASN A 153 -0.82 1.66 -12.48
CA ASN A 153 -0.14 1.38 -13.75
C ASN A 153 1.20 0.65 -13.54
N TYR A 154 1.98 1.10 -12.57
CA TYR A 154 3.26 0.48 -12.23
C TYR A 154 3.11 -1.00 -11.80
N LEU A 155 2.13 -1.30 -10.93
CA LEU A 155 1.84 -2.67 -10.52
C LEU A 155 1.38 -3.55 -11.70
N GLU A 156 0.65 -2.97 -12.67
CA GLU A 156 0.30 -3.69 -13.89
C GLU A 156 1.54 -4.04 -14.71
N GLY A 157 2.48 -3.09 -14.87
CA GLY A 157 3.76 -3.33 -15.53
C GLY A 157 4.59 -4.42 -14.83
N LEU A 158 4.64 -4.41 -13.49
CA LEU A 158 5.33 -5.48 -12.75
C LEU A 158 4.68 -6.86 -12.94
N ARG A 159 3.34 -6.94 -13.07
CA ARG A 159 2.65 -8.21 -13.40
C ARG A 159 3.06 -8.73 -14.78
N GLN A 160 3.08 -7.85 -15.78
CA GLN A 160 3.54 -8.21 -17.13
C GLN A 160 5.00 -8.68 -17.12
N LYS A 161 5.86 -7.97 -16.39
CA LYS A 161 7.27 -8.32 -16.24
C LYS A 161 7.43 -9.71 -15.60
N ALA A 162 6.74 -9.98 -14.48
CA ALA A 162 6.78 -11.27 -13.81
C ALA A 162 6.33 -12.41 -14.73
N PHE A 163 5.25 -12.21 -15.50
CA PHE A 163 4.76 -13.17 -16.47
C PHE A 163 5.81 -13.46 -17.57
N ARG A 164 6.39 -12.42 -18.17
CA ARG A 164 7.41 -12.55 -19.24
C ARG A 164 8.69 -13.22 -18.73
N GLN A 165 9.09 -12.94 -17.50
CA GLN A 165 10.27 -13.53 -16.86
C GLN A 165 10.00 -14.92 -16.24
N LYS A 166 8.77 -15.40 -16.29
CA LYS A 166 8.32 -16.65 -15.66
C LYS A 166 8.66 -16.71 -14.16
N LEU A 167 8.66 -15.57 -13.49
CA LEU A 167 8.89 -15.49 -12.05
C LEU A 167 7.55 -15.73 -11.31
N PRO A 168 7.53 -16.56 -10.27
CA PRO A 168 6.31 -16.83 -9.50
C PRO A 168 6.03 -15.71 -8.49
N ILE A 169 6.10 -14.46 -8.95
CA ILE A 169 5.78 -13.26 -8.16
C ILE A 169 4.34 -12.87 -8.44
N ARG A 170 3.51 -12.89 -7.43
CA ARG A 170 2.14 -12.40 -7.50
C ARG A 170 2.08 -10.94 -7.08
N VAL A 171 1.79 -10.05 -8.02
CA VAL A 171 1.66 -8.61 -7.78
C VAL A 171 0.19 -8.25 -7.55
N VAL A 172 -0.13 -7.67 -6.39
CA VAL A 172 -1.49 -7.40 -5.90
C VAL A 172 -1.73 -5.90 -5.77
N ASP A 173 -2.78 -5.43 -6.43
CA ASP A 173 -3.26 -4.05 -6.37
C ASP A 173 -4.50 -3.99 -5.46
N LEU A 174 -4.36 -3.36 -4.30
CA LEU A 174 -5.40 -3.23 -3.29
C LEU A 174 -5.96 -1.79 -3.35
N ARG A 175 -7.23 -1.65 -3.78
CA ARG A 175 -7.88 -0.37 -4.07
C ARG A 175 -8.90 -0.01 -2.99
N PRO A 176 -8.51 0.64 -1.89
CA PRO A 176 -9.48 1.16 -0.93
C PRO A 176 -10.36 2.27 -1.52
N GLY A 177 -11.61 2.29 -1.07
CA GLY A 177 -12.41 3.50 -1.05
C GLY A 177 -12.21 4.26 0.26
N SER A 178 -13.28 4.80 0.85
CA SER A 178 -13.21 5.52 2.12
C SER A 178 -12.92 4.56 3.28
N VAL A 179 -11.81 4.79 3.97
CA VAL A 179 -11.41 4.07 5.18
C VAL A 179 -11.11 5.08 6.27
N ARG A 180 -11.69 4.88 7.45
CA ARG A 180 -11.49 5.76 8.62
C ARG A 180 -10.05 5.67 9.09
N THR A 181 -9.24 6.63 8.69
CA THR A 181 -7.82 6.78 9.04
C THR A 181 -7.50 8.27 9.13
N ALA A 182 -6.34 8.63 9.69
CA ALA A 182 -5.87 10.02 9.72
C ALA A 182 -5.71 10.66 8.32
N MET A 183 -5.66 9.85 7.27
CA MET A 183 -5.56 10.31 5.88
C MET A 183 -6.92 10.70 5.29
N MET A 184 -8.04 10.33 5.93
CA MET A 184 -9.37 10.67 5.43
C MET A 184 -9.66 12.14 5.74
N LYS A 185 -9.64 12.98 4.69
CA LYS A 185 -9.87 14.43 4.78
C LYS A 185 -11.01 14.86 3.86
N GLY A 186 -11.64 15.99 4.21
CA GLY A 186 -12.76 16.56 3.45
C GLY A 186 -14.11 15.94 3.81
N GLU A 187 -15.12 16.28 3.03
CA GLU A 187 -16.52 15.86 3.19
C GLU A 187 -16.96 14.89 2.09
N GLY A 188 -18.21 14.42 2.18
CA GLY A 188 -18.82 13.57 1.13
C GLY A 188 -18.37 12.11 1.16
N HIS A 189 -17.75 11.65 2.24
CA HIS A 189 -17.38 10.25 2.39
C HIS A 189 -18.60 9.37 2.61
N PHE A 190 -18.68 8.28 1.86
CA PHE A 190 -19.70 7.27 1.99
C PHE A 190 -19.08 5.87 2.04
N TRP A 191 -19.84 4.89 2.51
CA TRP A 191 -19.39 3.50 2.66
C TRP A 191 -18.07 3.38 3.41
N ILE A 192 -17.89 4.19 4.45
CA ILE A 192 -16.67 4.24 5.25
C ILE A 192 -16.47 2.89 5.93
N ALA A 193 -15.31 2.28 5.71
CA ALA A 193 -14.87 1.08 6.43
C ALA A 193 -13.95 1.48 7.59
N THR A 194 -13.85 0.63 8.61
CA THR A 194 -12.78 0.76 9.61
C THR A 194 -11.46 0.21 9.06
N ALA A 195 -10.34 0.54 9.70
CA ALA A 195 -9.04 -0.01 9.32
C ALA A 195 -9.01 -1.54 9.46
N GLU A 196 -9.69 -2.08 10.47
CA GLU A 196 -9.81 -3.52 10.75
C GLU A 196 -10.60 -4.24 9.66
N GLN A 197 -11.75 -3.67 9.24
CA GLN A 197 -12.55 -4.19 8.13
C GLN A 197 -11.76 -4.19 6.81
N ALA A 198 -11.01 -3.11 6.57
CA ALA A 198 -10.13 -3.02 5.41
C ALA A 198 -9.03 -4.10 5.46
N ALA A 199 -8.40 -4.28 6.61
CA ALA A 199 -7.36 -5.30 6.82
C ALA A 199 -7.91 -6.71 6.61
N GLN A 200 -9.10 -7.04 7.13
CA GLN A 200 -9.75 -8.33 6.89
C GLN A 200 -9.97 -8.60 5.39
N CYS A 201 -10.46 -7.59 4.66
CA CYS A 201 -10.67 -7.70 3.22
C CYS A 201 -9.34 -7.93 2.48
N ILE A 202 -8.27 -7.24 2.90
CA ILE A 202 -6.92 -7.34 2.32
C ILE A 202 -6.33 -8.72 2.58
N CYS A 203 -6.32 -9.21 3.82
CA CYS A 203 -5.78 -10.53 4.16
C CYS A 203 -6.52 -11.64 3.39
N LYS A 204 -7.85 -11.62 3.37
CA LYS A 204 -8.65 -12.56 2.57
C LYS A 204 -8.31 -12.50 1.07
N ALA A 205 -8.07 -11.31 0.51
CA ALA A 205 -7.70 -11.15 -0.90
C ALA A 205 -6.32 -11.74 -1.20
N ILE A 206 -5.37 -11.57 -0.29
CA ILE A 206 -4.02 -12.13 -0.39
C ILE A 206 -4.08 -13.66 -0.32
N GLU A 207 -4.82 -14.23 0.63
CA GLU A 207 -5.04 -15.66 0.77
C GLU A 207 -5.75 -16.27 -0.46
N ALA A 208 -6.81 -15.61 -0.95
CA ALA A 208 -7.55 -16.00 -2.16
C ALA A 208 -6.77 -15.75 -3.46
N ARG A 209 -5.49 -15.35 -3.38
CA ARG A 209 -4.57 -15.13 -4.51
C ARG A 209 -5.09 -14.12 -5.56
N ARG A 210 -5.89 -13.13 -5.14
CA ARG A 210 -6.40 -12.09 -6.05
C ARG A 210 -5.28 -11.17 -6.49
N THR A 211 -5.34 -10.68 -7.73
CA THR A 211 -4.38 -9.70 -8.29
C THR A 211 -4.87 -8.26 -8.18
N VAL A 212 -6.19 -8.05 -8.15
CA VAL A 212 -6.82 -6.74 -7.91
C VAL A 212 -7.98 -6.93 -6.93
N GLN A 213 -8.01 -6.14 -5.87
CA GLN A 213 -9.07 -6.16 -4.89
C GLN A 213 -9.52 -4.74 -4.52
N TYR A 214 -10.81 -4.47 -4.67
CA TYR A 214 -11.44 -3.28 -4.08
C TYR A 214 -11.73 -3.51 -2.60
N VAL A 215 -11.36 -2.57 -1.76
CA VAL A 215 -11.50 -2.62 -0.30
C VAL A 215 -12.46 -1.50 0.14
N THR A 216 -13.71 -1.77 0.50
CA THR A 216 -14.45 -3.04 0.52
C THR A 216 -15.00 -3.40 -0.86
N PRO A 217 -15.53 -4.62 -1.09
CA PRO A 217 -15.91 -5.09 -2.45
C PRO A 217 -16.93 -4.19 -3.18
N ARG A 218 -17.84 -3.53 -2.48
CA ARG A 218 -18.83 -2.61 -3.06
C ARG A 218 -18.20 -1.43 -3.81
N TRP A 219 -16.99 -1.01 -3.45
CA TRP A 219 -16.24 0.02 -4.17
C TRP A 219 -15.88 -0.37 -5.61
N ARG A 220 -16.02 -1.66 -5.96
CA ARG A 220 -15.89 -2.11 -7.34
C ARG A 220 -16.93 -1.47 -8.26
N ILE A 221 -18.15 -1.27 -7.76
CA ILE A 221 -19.23 -0.61 -8.53
C ILE A 221 -18.82 0.83 -8.83
N VAL A 222 -18.39 1.57 -7.79
CA VAL A 222 -17.91 2.96 -7.97
C VAL A 222 -16.71 3.00 -8.91
N GLY A 223 -15.75 2.08 -8.75
CA GLY A 223 -14.59 2.00 -9.63
C GLY A 223 -14.95 1.76 -11.09
N LEU A 224 -15.94 0.91 -11.38
CA LEU A 224 -16.44 0.70 -12.73
C LEU A 224 -17.15 1.94 -13.28
N LEU A 225 -18.03 2.57 -12.50
CA LEU A 225 -18.70 3.81 -12.88
C LEU A 225 -17.69 4.92 -13.20
N LEU A 226 -16.70 5.14 -12.34
CA LEU A 226 -15.65 6.13 -12.57
C LEU A 226 -14.87 5.84 -13.86
N ARG A 227 -14.54 4.59 -14.13
CA ARG A 227 -13.75 4.19 -15.30
C ARG A 227 -14.50 4.44 -16.61
N TRP A 228 -15.81 4.19 -16.63
CA TRP A 228 -16.64 4.31 -17.84
C TRP A 228 -17.32 5.66 -17.99
N MET A 229 -17.30 6.50 -16.96
CA MET A 229 -17.94 7.82 -16.97
C MET A 229 -17.36 8.73 -18.07
N PRO A 230 -18.18 9.30 -18.95
CA PRO A 230 -17.70 10.24 -19.97
C PRO A 230 -17.00 11.45 -19.35
N LYS A 231 -15.95 11.97 -20.01
CA LYS A 231 -15.17 13.11 -19.50
C LYS A 231 -16.01 14.36 -19.26
N TRP A 232 -17.00 14.61 -20.12
CA TRP A 232 -17.88 15.78 -20.02
C TRP A 232 -18.78 15.75 -18.78
N LEU A 233 -19.16 14.55 -18.33
CA LEU A 233 -19.95 14.36 -17.10
C LEU A 233 -19.04 14.46 -15.87
N TYR A 234 -17.89 13.79 -15.88
CA TYR A 234 -16.95 13.78 -14.76
C TYR A 234 -16.45 15.18 -14.39
N ARG A 235 -16.19 16.06 -15.37
CA ARG A 235 -15.71 17.42 -15.12
C ARG A 235 -16.69 18.32 -14.36
N ARG A 236 -17.95 17.90 -14.20
CA ARG A 236 -19.00 18.64 -13.50
C ARG A 236 -19.13 18.21 -12.02
N MET A 237 -18.44 17.15 -11.63
CA MET A 237 -18.38 16.64 -10.25
C MET A 237 -17.26 17.35 -9.49
#